data_3f8450df183e3665ff697c2fdc8efa3b
#
_entry.id   3f8450df183e3665ff697c2fdc8efa3b
#
_cell.length_a   1.000
_cell.length_b   1.000
_cell.length_c   1.000
_cell.angle_alpha   90.00
_cell.angle_beta   90.00
_cell.angle_gamma   90.00
#
_symmetry.space_group_name_H-M   'P 1'
#
loop_
_entity.id
_entity.type
_entity.pdbx_description
1 polymer ?
#
loop_
_entity_poly.entity_id
_entity_poly.type
_entity_poly.pdbx_seq_one_letter_code
_entity_poly.pdbx_strand_id
1 'polypeptide(L)'
;MTVEEYFRIISKENPLEFLSKHICPYLVGTQWDIIRKSALLMGVTTDRPNMRMRLHILLCGGPGTGKSEFLEWWKQKMGGILINSELTSKTGLVGDARGNVIHPGLLAKSDGSVLLVDELDKMSIDDQNGLLQAMEGGEYVITKGRNRKSFRAEVRVIASCNDITKIQRPLFDRFDFPFKVTKISRIQRAEYVSNIIDSFMGKDAKDYSLVVKAYLDWARKAKTGIDPEDESAIKDRIKNFILDTDANIEGISYRSLEFSILRIAYALALLEQTKIHKNHIDLAIELKNSVLKDFLGTVN
;
A
#
# COMPACT_ATOMS: atom_id res chain seq x y z
N MET A 1 1.52 6.71 -32.53
CA MET A 1 1.79 6.96 -31.10
C MET A 1 2.19 5.65 -30.44
N THR A 2 3.41 5.60 -29.90
CA THR A 2 3.90 4.44 -29.16
C THR A 2 3.28 4.39 -27.75
N VAL A 3 3.36 3.24 -27.08
CA VAL A 3 2.88 3.10 -25.70
C VAL A 3 3.61 4.07 -24.76
N GLU A 4 4.91 4.27 -24.95
CA GLU A 4 5.69 5.22 -24.15
C GLU A 4 5.29 6.67 -24.36
N GLU A 5 5.00 7.08 -25.60
CA GLU A 5 4.47 8.41 -25.91
C GLU A 5 3.13 8.65 -25.19
N TYR A 6 2.24 7.64 -25.20
CA TYR A 6 0.98 7.71 -24.50
C TYR A 6 1.17 7.84 -22.99
N PHE A 7 2.10 7.08 -22.39
CA PHE A 7 2.40 7.17 -20.97
C PHE A 7 3.01 8.54 -20.58
N ARG A 8 3.83 9.13 -21.44
CA ARG A 8 4.35 10.50 -21.24
C ARG A 8 3.25 11.57 -21.26
N ILE A 9 2.19 11.37 -22.03
CA ILE A 9 1.01 12.25 -22.01
C ILE A 9 0.29 12.09 -20.67
N ILE A 10 -0.03 10.86 -20.27
CA ILE A 10 -0.68 10.58 -19.00
C ILE A 10 0.11 11.18 -17.82
N SER A 11 1.45 11.05 -17.81
CA SER A 11 2.28 11.56 -16.71
C SER A 11 2.18 13.08 -16.50
N LYS A 12 1.77 13.84 -17.53
CA LYS A 12 1.58 15.30 -17.47
C LYS A 12 0.15 15.72 -17.13
N GLU A 13 -0.82 14.81 -17.21
CA GLU A 13 -2.25 15.09 -17.07
C GLU A 13 -2.82 14.49 -15.77
N ASN A 14 -2.20 14.80 -14.61
CA ASN A 14 -2.61 14.30 -13.30
C ASN A 14 -2.82 12.77 -13.29
N PRO A 15 -1.74 11.97 -13.42
CA PRO A 15 -1.81 10.51 -13.52
C PRO A 15 -2.46 9.87 -12.28
N LEU A 16 -2.35 10.50 -11.10
CA LEU A 16 -2.97 10.00 -9.88
C LEU A 16 -4.49 9.95 -10.00
N GLU A 17 -5.13 11.03 -10.45
CA GLU A 17 -6.58 11.10 -10.63
C GLU A 17 -7.07 10.23 -11.79
N PHE A 18 -6.33 10.22 -12.88
CA PHE A 18 -6.72 9.47 -14.07
C PHE A 18 -6.66 7.96 -13.85
N LEU A 19 -5.54 7.45 -13.34
CA LEU A 19 -5.31 6.01 -13.22
C LEU A 19 -6.03 5.38 -12.01
N SER A 20 -6.17 6.12 -10.91
CA SER A 20 -6.82 5.56 -9.70
C SER A 20 -8.26 5.14 -9.92
N LYS A 21 -8.99 5.83 -10.80
CA LYS A 21 -10.40 5.50 -11.15
C LYS A 21 -10.56 4.10 -11.74
N HIS A 22 -9.49 3.52 -12.28
CA HIS A 22 -9.49 2.20 -12.89
C HIS A 22 -9.07 1.08 -11.94
N ILE A 23 -8.77 1.41 -10.67
CA ILE A 23 -8.47 0.43 -9.63
C ILE A 23 -9.77 0.03 -8.94
N CYS A 24 -10.18 -1.23 -9.05
CA CYS A 24 -11.37 -1.78 -8.42
C CYS A 24 -12.60 -0.84 -8.58
N PRO A 25 -13.00 -0.47 -9.81
CA PRO A 25 -13.91 0.65 -10.08
C PRO A 25 -15.34 0.42 -9.58
N TYR A 26 -15.73 -0.82 -9.35
CA TYR A 26 -17.06 -1.17 -8.89
C TYR A 26 -17.28 -0.99 -7.37
N LEU A 27 -16.24 -0.87 -6.55
CA LEU A 27 -16.42 -0.51 -5.15
C LEU A 27 -16.79 0.98 -5.05
N VAL A 28 -17.98 1.26 -4.56
CA VAL A 28 -18.53 2.63 -4.49
C VAL A 28 -18.33 3.26 -3.12
N GLY A 29 -18.28 4.59 -3.09
CA GLY A 29 -18.12 5.41 -1.89
C GLY A 29 -16.81 6.17 -1.83
N THR A 30 -16.86 7.37 -1.25
CA THR A 30 -15.72 8.33 -1.18
C THR A 30 -14.48 7.76 -0.50
N GLN A 31 -14.65 6.85 0.46
CA GLN A 31 -13.54 6.15 1.09
C GLN A 31 -12.68 5.35 0.10
N TRP A 32 -13.32 4.81 -0.97
CA TRP A 32 -12.59 4.03 -1.98
C TRP A 32 -11.76 4.90 -2.92
N ASP A 33 -12.10 6.17 -3.09
CA ASP A 33 -11.33 7.06 -3.96
C ASP A 33 -9.93 7.31 -3.38
N ILE A 34 -9.83 7.57 -2.08
CA ILE A 34 -8.53 7.75 -1.43
C ILE A 34 -7.76 6.42 -1.30
N ILE A 35 -8.46 5.30 -1.08
CA ILE A 35 -7.84 3.97 -1.06
C ILE A 35 -7.23 3.64 -2.44
N ARG A 36 -7.94 3.91 -3.55
CA ARG A 36 -7.44 3.72 -4.93
C ARG A 36 -6.20 4.55 -5.21
N LYS A 37 -6.22 5.85 -4.84
CA LYS A 37 -5.05 6.74 -4.96
C LYS A 37 -3.85 6.19 -4.19
N SER A 38 -4.07 5.79 -2.94
CA SER A 38 -3.01 5.20 -2.10
C SER A 38 -2.49 3.87 -2.66
N ALA A 39 -3.37 3.04 -3.22
CA ALA A 39 -2.99 1.79 -3.85
C ALA A 39 -2.15 2.01 -5.13
N LEU A 40 -2.49 3.04 -5.92
CA LEU A 40 -1.68 3.43 -7.07
C LEU A 40 -0.29 3.91 -6.63
N LEU A 41 -0.22 4.77 -5.60
CA LEU A 41 1.04 5.25 -5.02
C LEU A 41 1.88 4.09 -4.47
N MET A 42 1.27 3.17 -3.71
CA MET A 42 1.95 1.96 -3.27
C MET A 42 2.46 1.14 -4.46
N GLY A 43 1.62 0.98 -5.48
CA GLY A 43 1.92 0.20 -6.68
C GLY A 43 3.17 0.67 -7.43
N VAL A 44 3.45 1.98 -7.48
CA VAL A 44 4.60 2.54 -8.20
C VAL A 44 5.90 2.50 -7.39
N THR A 45 5.85 2.32 -6.06
CA THR A 45 7.05 2.40 -5.22
C THR A 45 7.94 1.16 -5.31
N THR A 46 9.25 1.41 -5.26
CA THR A 46 10.31 0.40 -5.09
C THR A 46 11.39 0.99 -4.19
N ASP A 47 12.14 0.13 -3.51
CA ASP A 47 13.27 0.59 -2.71
C ASP A 47 14.36 1.20 -3.59
N ARG A 48 15.10 2.13 -3.00
CA ARG A 48 16.30 2.73 -3.57
C ARG A 48 17.53 2.21 -2.81
N PRO A 49 18.71 2.27 -3.39
CA PRO A 49 19.92 1.96 -2.64
C PRO A 49 19.96 2.73 -1.31
N ASN A 50 20.07 2.02 -0.21
CA ASN A 50 20.13 2.56 1.16
C ASN A 50 18.86 3.31 1.64
N MET A 51 17.73 3.24 0.93
CA MET A 51 16.50 3.93 1.30
C MET A 51 15.27 3.09 1.00
N ARG A 52 14.47 2.83 2.01
CA ARG A 52 13.21 2.08 1.90
C ARG A 52 12.10 3.02 1.49
N MET A 53 11.60 2.85 0.26
CA MET A 53 10.58 3.73 -0.33
C MET A 53 9.24 3.02 -0.54
N ARG A 54 9.11 1.75 -0.14
CA ARG A 54 7.87 0.98 -0.26
C ARG A 54 6.80 1.55 0.66
N LEU A 55 5.60 1.70 0.13
CA LEU A 55 4.38 2.08 0.85
C LEU A 55 3.54 0.85 1.18
N HIS A 56 2.83 0.89 2.30
CA HIS A 56 1.98 -0.20 2.77
C HIS A 56 0.60 0.30 3.16
N ILE A 57 -0.43 -0.51 2.93
CA ILE A 57 -1.84 -0.16 3.14
C ILE A 57 -2.48 -1.15 4.11
N LEU A 58 -3.24 -0.64 5.09
CA LEU A 58 -4.06 -1.43 5.99
C LEU A 58 -5.53 -1.02 5.87
N LEU A 59 -6.40 -1.98 5.58
CA LEU A 59 -7.84 -1.79 5.48
C LEU A 59 -8.50 -2.37 6.74
N CYS A 60 -8.94 -1.51 7.67
CA CYS A 60 -9.59 -1.91 8.91
C CYS A 60 -11.09 -1.70 8.84
N GLY A 61 -11.90 -2.67 9.28
CA GLY A 61 -13.34 -2.50 9.35
C GLY A 61 -14.09 -3.81 9.47
N GLY A 62 -15.37 -3.75 9.81
CA GLY A 62 -16.21 -4.91 9.98
C GLY A 62 -16.37 -5.77 8.71
N PRO A 63 -16.97 -6.96 8.83
CA PRO A 63 -17.22 -7.83 7.70
C PRO A 63 -18.20 -7.19 6.71
N GLY A 64 -18.05 -7.56 5.42
CA GLY A 64 -18.95 -7.09 4.34
C GLY A 64 -18.73 -5.62 3.94
N THR A 65 -17.53 -5.06 4.14
CA THR A 65 -17.18 -3.70 3.73
C THR A 65 -16.39 -3.62 2.43
N GLY A 66 -16.12 -4.76 1.75
CA GLY A 66 -15.41 -4.79 0.45
C GLY A 66 -13.90 -4.98 0.53
N LYS A 67 -13.31 -5.18 1.72
CA LYS A 67 -11.86 -5.31 1.90
C LYS A 67 -11.27 -6.51 1.14
N SER A 68 -11.80 -7.71 1.37
CA SER A 68 -11.34 -8.95 0.72
C SER A 68 -11.57 -8.89 -0.79
N GLU A 69 -12.66 -8.26 -1.24
CA GLU A 69 -12.97 -8.03 -2.65
C GLU A 69 -11.92 -7.13 -3.33
N PHE A 70 -11.46 -6.08 -2.64
CA PHE A 70 -10.38 -5.23 -3.12
C PHE A 70 -9.04 -6.01 -3.26
N LEU A 71 -8.72 -6.88 -2.28
CA LEU A 71 -7.53 -7.72 -2.32
C LEU A 71 -7.58 -8.72 -3.48
N GLU A 72 -8.72 -9.39 -3.68
CA GLU A 72 -8.90 -10.33 -4.80
C GLU A 72 -8.83 -9.63 -6.15
N TRP A 73 -9.45 -8.45 -6.30
CA TRP A 73 -9.34 -7.65 -7.51
C TRP A 73 -7.87 -7.30 -7.80
N TRP A 74 -7.14 -6.84 -6.77
CA TRP A 74 -5.73 -6.49 -6.93
C TRP A 74 -4.91 -7.70 -7.41
N LYS A 75 -5.09 -8.85 -6.77
CA LYS A 75 -4.43 -10.10 -7.17
C LYS A 75 -4.70 -10.45 -8.63
N GLN A 76 -5.96 -10.41 -9.04
CA GLN A 76 -6.37 -10.82 -10.40
C GLN A 76 -5.87 -9.85 -11.48
N LYS A 77 -5.91 -8.55 -11.22
CA LYS A 77 -5.65 -7.51 -12.23
C LYS A 77 -4.21 -6.97 -12.17
N MET A 78 -3.70 -6.75 -10.99
CA MET A 78 -2.38 -6.16 -10.78
C MET A 78 -1.30 -7.20 -10.48
N GLY A 79 -1.69 -8.35 -9.98
CA GLY A 79 -0.80 -9.43 -9.57
C GLY A 79 -0.45 -9.37 -8.07
N GLY A 80 0.50 -10.22 -7.68
CA GLY A 80 0.87 -10.38 -6.27
C GLY A 80 0.43 -11.72 -5.69
N ILE A 81 0.78 -11.96 -4.43
CA ILE A 81 0.42 -13.19 -3.72
C ILE A 81 -0.59 -12.84 -2.64
N LEU A 82 -1.76 -13.46 -2.69
CA LEU A 82 -2.79 -13.34 -1.65
C LEU A 82 -2.68 -14.51 -0.68
N ILE A 83 -2.63 -14.17 0.60
CA ILE A 83 -2.67 -15.11 1.71
C ILE A 83 -3.89 -14.81 2.60
N ASN A 84 -4.53 -15.87 3.08
CA ASN A 84 -5.49 -15.77 4.18
C ASN A 84 -4.80 -16.21 5.46
N SER A 85 -4.81 -15.36 6.48
CA SER A 85 -4.05 -15.57 7.71
C SER A 85 -4.55 -16.76 8.54
N GLU A 86 -5.84 -17.11 8.45
CA GLU A 86 -6.38 -18.31 9.13
C GLU A 86 -5.89 -19.63 8.51
N LEU A 87 -5.66 -19.64 7.19
CA LEU A 87 -5.29 -20.84 6.44
C LEU A 87 -3.79 -20.97 6.22
N THR A 88 -3.04 -19.90 6.45
CA THR A 88 -1.60 -19.87 6.18
C THR A 88 -0.84 -20.28 7.43
N SER A 89 -0.16 -21.42 7.37
CA SER A 89 0.72 -21.84 8.46
C SER A 89 1.99 -20.99 8.53
N LYS A 90 2.64 -20.92 9.71
CA LYS A 90 3.94 -20.26 9.92
C LYS A 90 4.98 -20.71 8.89
N THR A 91 5.05 -22.01 8.64
CA THR A 91 5.94 -22.59 7.64
C THR A 91 5.59 -22.16 6.21
N GLY A 92 4.33 -21.87 5.95
CA GLY A 92 3.89 -21.34 4.65
C GLY A 92 4.32 -19.90 4.43
N LEU A 93 4.19 -19.02 5.44
CA LEU A 93 4.51 -17.59 5.30
C LEU A 93 6.02 -17.34 5.33
N VAL A 94 6.68 -17.70 6.42
CA VAL A 94 8.10 -17.40 6.66
C VAL A 94 8.99 -18.46 5.97
N GLY A 95 8.59 -19.72 6.03
CA GLY A 95 9.33 -20.84 5.49
C GLY A 95 9.61 -21.92 6.51
N ASP A 96 10.20 -23.00 6.05
CA ASP A 96 10.45 -24.18 6.85
C ASP A 96 11.94 -24.52 6.91
N ALA A 97 12.33 -25.06 8.05
CA ALA A 97 13.68 -25.54 8.31
C ALA A 97 13.63 -27.00 8.74
N ARG A 98 12.90 -27.89 8.00
CA ARG A 98 12.89 -29.32 8.26
C ARG A 98 14.15 -29.96 7.68
N GLY A 99 14.79 -30.78 8.49
CA GLY A 99 16.08 -31.41 8.11
C GLY A 99 17.24 -30.41 8.07
N ASN A 100 18.15 -30.60 7.13
CA ASN A 100 19.34 -29.75 6.93
C ASN A 100 19.14 -28.62 5.91
N VAL A 101 17.94 -28.51 5.32
CA VAL A 101 17.64 -27.53 4.28
C VAL A 101 16.60 -26.54 4.80
N ILE A 102 16.87 -25.25 4.57
CA ILE A 102 15.91 -24.17 4.87
C ILE A 102 15.22 -23.79 3.57
N HIS A 103 13.89 -23.95 3.54
CA HIS A 103 13.02 -23.62 2.41
C HIS A 103 12.35 -22.26 2.64
N PRO A 104 12.40 -21.33 1.65
CA PRO A 104 11.75 -20.03 1.77
C PRO A 104 10.22 -20.15 1.72
N GLY A 105 9.54 -19.30 2.49
CA GLY A 105 8.09 -19.16 2.50
C GLY A 105 7.56 -18.19 1.45
N LEU A 106 6.27 -17.82 1.60
CA LEU A 106 5.58 -16.89 0.69
C LEU A 106 6.16 -15.49 0.73
N LEU A 107 6.75 -15.04 1.84
CA LEU A 107 7.44 -13.75 1.93
C LEU A 107 8.55 -13.62 0.89
N ALA A 108 9.45 -14.62 0.81
CA ALA A 108 10.53 -14.61 -0.18
C ALA A 108 10.02 -14.77 -1.62
N LYS A 109 8.93 -15.53 -1.81
CA LYS A 109 8.28 -15.67 -3.13
C LYS A 109 7.61 -14.38 -3.59
N SER A 110 7.30 -13.48 -2.66
CA SER A 110 6.71 -12.16 -2.93
C SER A 110 7.76 -11.07 -3.16
N ASP A 111 9.05 -11.39 -3.17
CA ASP A 111 10.12 -10.40 -3.34
C ASP A 111 9.89 -9.52 -4.59
N GLY A 112 10.02 -8.20 -4.43
CA GLY A 112 9.76 -7.21 -5.47
C GLY A 112 8.28 -7.04 -5.87
N SER A 113 7.36 -7.79 -5.25
CA SER A 113 5.94 -7.82 -5.60
C SER A 113 5.04 -7.23 -4.50
N VAL A 114 3.73 -7.43 -4.63
CA VAL A 114 2.73 -7.08 -3.62
C VAL A 114 2.30 -8.35 -2.89
N LEU A 115 2.40 -8.31 -1.56
CA LEU A 115 1.81 -9.31 -0.68
C LEU A 115 0.46 -8.80 -0.20
N LEU A 116 -0.57 -9.55 -0.45
CA LEU A 116 -1.94 -9.29 -0.05
C LEU A 116 -2.26 -10.18 1.14
N VAL A 117 -2.62 -9.57 2.28
CA VAL A 117 -2.86 -10.31 3.53
C VAL A 117 -4.31 -10.11 3.95
N ASP A 118 -5.13 -11.13 3.78
CA ASP A 118 -6.50 -11.09 4.28
C ASP A 118 -6.54 -11.56 5.74
N GLU A 119 -7.33 -10.86 6.57
CA GLU A 119 -7.51 -11.13 7.99
C GLU A 119 -6.21 -11.10 8.82
N LEU A 120 -5.40 -10.03 8.67
CA LEU A 120 -4.14 -9.86 9.40
C LEU A 120 -4.29 -10.03 10.93
N ASP A 121 -5.44 -9.66 11.49
CA ASP A 121 -5.78 -9.83 12.91
C ASP A 121 -5.93 -11.29 13.36
N LYS A 122 -5.94 -12.23 12.45
CA LYS A 122 -5.91 -13.68 12.73
C LYS A 122 -4.49 -14.27 12.67
N MET A 123 -3.53 -13.50 12.20
CA MET A 123 -2.14 -13.93 12.08
C MET A 123 -1.51 -14.09 13.47
N SER A 124 -0.74 -15.18 13.65
CA SER A 124 0.00 -15.39 14.88
C SER A 124 1.04 -14.29 15.11
N ILE A 125 1.42 -14.05 16.39
CA ILE A 125 2.44 -13.04 16.74
C ILE A 125 3.77 -13.31 16.03
N ASP A 126 4.15 -14.57 15.92
CA ASP A 126 5.39 -14.98 15.26
C ASP A 126 5.38 -14.67 13.75
N ASP A 127 4.23 -14.87 13.09
CA ASP A 127 4.08 -14.56 11.68
C ASP A 127 4.01 -13.04 11.43
N GLN A 128 3.38 -12.28 12.34
CA GLN A 128 3.42 -10.83 12.35
C GLN A 128 4.86 -10.31 12.48
N ASN A 129 5.71 -10.94 13.30
CA ASN A 129 7.13 -10.59 13.42
C ASN A 129 7.90 -10.87 12.11
N GLY A 130 7.59 -11.97 11.43
CA GLY A 130 8.19 -12.27 10.11
C GLY A 130 7.79 -11.24 9.06
N LEU A 131 6.50 -10.85 9.03
CA LEU A 131 6.00 -9.81 8.14
C LEU A 131 6.64 -8.46 8.45
N LEU A 132 6.77 -8.10 9.74
CA LEU A 132 7.45 -6.87 10.19
C LEU A 132 8.89 -6.79 9.68
N GLN A 133 9.67 -7.88 9.78
CA GLN A 133 11.04 -7.91 9.27
C GLN A 133 11.09 -7.67 7.76
N ALA A 134 10.21 -8.30 6.99
CA ALA A 134 10.12 -8.10 5.55
C ALA A 134 9.72 -6.66 5.17
N MET A 135 8.71 -6.09 5.85
CA MET A 135 8.28 -4.71 5.62
C MET A 135 9.36 -3.69 6.01
N GLU A 136 10.08 -3.95 7.10
CA GLU A 136 11.13 -3.06 7.60
C GLU A 136 12.44 -3.27 6.87
N GLY A 137 12.96 -4.53 6.82
CA GLY A 137 14.28 -4.86 6.30
C GLY A 137 14.33 -5.09 4.80
N GLY A 138 13.23 -5.47 4.19
CA GLY A 138 13.24 -6.05 2.86
C GLY A 138 13.88 -7.44 2.85
N GLU A 139 14.11 -7.99 4.04
CA GLU A 139 14.64 -9.34 4.24
C GLU A 139 14.14 -9.89 5.58
N TYR A 140 14.18 -11.20 5.71
CA TYR A 140 13.91 -11.88 6.98
C TYR A 140 14.85 -13.08 7.15
N VAL A 141 15.02 -13.51 8.39
CA VAL A 141 15.97 -14.53 8.76
C VAL A 141 15.27 -15.74 9.36
N ILE A 142 15.57 -16.92 8.85
CA ILE A 142 15.20 -18.19 9.47
C ILE A 142 16.41 -18.76 10.18
N THR A 143 16.27 -19.04 11.49
CA THR A 143 17.31 -19.67 12.29
C THR A 143 16.79 -20.98 12.86
N LYS A 144 17.55 -22.08 12.69
CA LYS A 144 17.27 -23.36 13.29
C LYS A 144 18.58 -24.02 13.76
N GLY A 145 18.74 -24.12 15.06
CA GLY A 145 19.99 -24.60 15.64
C GLY A 145 21.17 -23.73 15.22
N ARG A 146 22.17 -24.32 14.57
CA ARG A 146 23.34 -23.59 14.03
C ARG A 146 23.12 -23.04 12.62
N ASN A 147 22.04 -23.42 11.95
CA ASN A 147 21.77 -23.00 10.59
C ASN A 147 20.99 -21.67 10.61
N ARG A 148 21.53 -20.68 9.92
CA ARG A 148 20.92 -19.36 9.73
C ARG A 148 20.93 -19.02 8.25
N LYS A 149 19.78 -18.58 7.71
CA LYS A 149 19.66 -18.15 6.31
C LYS A 149 18.78 -16.90 6.23
N SER A 150 19.30 -15.88 5.53
CA SER A 150 18.55 -14.69 5.16
C SER A 150 17.86 -14.87 3.81
N PHE A 151 16.68 -14.32 3.66
CA PHE A 151 15.92 -14.31 2.42
C PHE A 151 15.46 -12.88 2.14
N ARG A 152 15.67 -12.44 0.90
CA ARG A 152 15.15 -11.17 0.44
C ARG A 152 13.62 -11.23 0.34
N ALA A 153 12.96 -10.18 0.77
CA ALA A 153 11.51 -10.00 0.74
C ALA A 153 11.16 -8.50 0.72
N GLU A 154 11.57 -7.81 -0.32
CA GLU A 154 11.20 -6.40 -0.57
C GLU A 154 9.74 -6.31 -1.01
N VAL A 155 8.82 -6.58 -0.09
CA VAL A 155 7.39 -6.65 -0.36
C VAL A 155 6.70 -5.31 -0.11
N ARG A 156 5.72 -4.98 -0.95
CA ARG A 156 4.67 -3.99 -0.66
C ARG A 156 3.47 -4.75 -0.11
N VAL A 157 2.83 -4.22 0.92
CA VAL A 157 1.75 -4.94 1.60
C VAL A 157 0.44 -4.19 1.49
N ILE A 158 -0.62 -4.89 1.11
CA ILE A 158 -2.00 -4.49 1.35
C ILE A 158 -2.60 -5.53 2.29
N ALA A 159 -2.98 -5.11 3.49
CA ALA A 159 -3.58 -6.01 4.47
C ALA A 159 -5.02 -5.60 4.80
N SER A 160 -5.85 -6.57 5.14
CA SER A 160 -7.16 -6.36 5.74
C SER A 160 -7.18 -6.80 7.20
N CYS A 161 -8.00 -6.17 8.04
CA CYS A 161 -8.30 -6.64 9.39
C CYS A 161 -9.72 -6.25 9.81
N ASN A 162 -10.28 -7.00 10.76
CA ASN A 162 -11.54 -6.65 11.41
C ASN A 162 -11.29 -5.99 12.79
N ASP A 163 -10.22 -6.39 13.47
CA ASP A 163 -9.87 -5.94 14.82
C ASP A 163 -8.40 -5.52 14.89
N ILE A 164 -8.17 -4.20 14.92
CA ILE A 164 -6.82 -3.64 14.96
C ILE A 164 -6.07 -3.93 16.25
N THR A 165 -6.79 -4.21 17.36
CA THR A 165 -6.16 -4.46 18.67
C THR A 165 -5.33 -5.74 18.70
N LYS A 166 -5.54 -6.64 17.73
CA LYS A 166 -4.80 -7.90 17.57
C LYS A 166 -3.54 -7.75 16.71
N ILE A 167 -3.33 -6.58 16.13
CA ILE A 167 -2.12 -6.30 15.35
C ILE A 167 -1.07 -5.70 16.30
N GLN A 168 0.14 -6.27 16.27
CA GLN A 168 1.24 -5.72 17.05
C GLN A 168 1.54 -4.27 16.63
N ARG A 169 1.71 -3.38 17.63
CA ARG A 169 1.97 -1.97 17.41
C ARG A 169 3.14 -1.69 16.46
N PRO A 170 4.30 -2.36 16.57
CA PRO A 170 5.40 -2.15 15.62
C PRO A 170 5.04 -2.49 14.18
N LEU A 171 4.18 -3.50 13.96
CA LEU A 171 3.71 -3.85 12.63
C LEU A 171 2.71 -2.82 12.10
N PHE A 172 1.79 -2.36 12.97
CA PHE A 172 0.85 -1.30 12.62
C PHE A 172 1.56 -0.02 12.17
N ASP A 173 2.63 0.39 12.87
CA ASP A 173 3.44 1.56 12.54
C ASP A 173 4.14 1.47 11.16
N ARG A 174 4.16 0.33 10.51
CA ARG A 174 4.72 0.16 9.16
C ARG A 174 3.72 0.44 8.04
N PHE A 175 2.45 0.57 8.38
CA PHE A 175 1.43 0.92 7.39
C PHE A 175 1.38 2.44 7.19
N ASP A 176 1.75 2.90 6.01
CA ASP A 176 1.72 4.32 5.63
C ASP A 176 0.29 4.83 5.52
N PHE A 177 -0.62 3.96 5.09
CA PHE A 177 -2.03 4.26 4.86
C PHE A 177 -2.95 3.29 5.63
N PRO A 178 -3.22 3.55 6.92
CA PRO A 178 -4.28 2.85 7.65
C PRO A 178 -5.64 3.49 7.32
N PHE A 179 -6.56 2.70 6.79
CA PHE A 179 -7.92 3.13 6.46
C PHE A 179 -8.95 2.46 7.36
N LYS A 180 -9.94 3.22 7.80
CA LYS A 180 -11.15 2.67 8.39
C LYS A 180 -12.21 2.51 7.31
N VAL A 181 -12.48 1.27 6.91
CA VAL A 181 -13.47 0.95 5.88
C VAL A 181 -14.82 0.68 6.54
N THR A 182 -15.77 1.56 6.27
CA THR A 182 -17.13 1.50 6.83
C THR A 182 -18.13 0.92 5.83
N LYS A 183 -19.27 0.46 6.34
CA LYS A 183 -20.38 0.02 5.49
C LYS A 183 -20.92 1.20 4.69
N ILE A 184 -21.14 1.00 3.40
CA ILE A 184 -21.74 1.99 2.53
C ILE A 184 -23.20 2.27 2.89
N SER A 185 -23.68 3.50 2.64
CA SER A 185 -25.05 3.91 2.86
C SER A 185 -26.03 3.14 1.97
N ARG A 186 -27.33 3.23 2.29
CA ARG A 186 -28.38 2.60 1.45
C ARG A 186 -28.37 3.12 0.00
N ILE A 187 -28.09 4.40 -0.21
CA ILE A 187 -28.01 5.03 -1.53
C ILE A 187 -26.81 4.46 -2.31
N GLN A 188 -25.65 4.42 -1.70
CA GLN A 188 -24.46 3.84 -2.31
C GLN A 188 -24.62 2.34 -2.59
N ARG A 189 -25.38 1.62 -1.76
CA ARG A 189 -25.71 0.20 -2.03
C ARG A 189 -26.60 0.05 -3.27
N ALA A 190 -27.51 0.99 -3.53
CA ALA A 190 -28.33 0.97 -4.74
C ALA A 190 -27.49 1.18 -6.01
N GLU A 191 -26.51 2.11 -5.97
CA GLU A 191 -25.53 2.30 -7.05
C GLU A 191 -24.68 1.03 -7.26
N TYR A 192 -24.27 0.38 -6.19
CA TYR A 192 -23.50 -0.88 -6.25
C TYR A 192 -24.29 -2.00 -6.95
N VAL A 193 -25.60 -2.12 -6.67
CA VAL A 193 -26.48 -3.10 -7.36
C VAL A 193 -26.53 -2.85 -8.86
N SER A 194 -26.60 -1.60 -9.30
CA SER A 194 -26.56 -1.25 -10.72
C SER A 194 -25.27 -1.73 -11.38
N ASN A 195 -24.12 -1.46 -10.74
CA ASN A 195 -22.82 -1.92 -11.24
C ASN A 195 -22.73 -3.46 -11.34
N ILE A 196 -23.29 -4.19 -10.35
CA ILE A 196 -23.34 -5.66 -10.39
C ILE A 196 -24.18 -6.14 -11.59
N ILE A 197 -25.35 -5.53 -11.81
CA ILE A 197 -26.23 -5.91 -12.93
C ILE A 197 -25.56 -5.60 -14.27
N ASP A 198 -24.91 -4.45 -14.42
CA ASP A 198 -24.20 -4.08 -15.64
C ASP A 198 -23.04 -5.05 -15.92
N SER A 199 -22.29 -5.45 -14.89
CA SER A 199 -21.26 -6.48 -14.98
C SER A 199 -21.84 -7.82 -15.40
N PHE A 200 -22.94 -8.25 -14.78
CA PHE A 200 -23.63 -9.49 -15.14
C PHE A 200 -24.13 -9.48 -16.59
N MET A 201 -24.57 -8.32 -17.09
CA MET A 201 -25.03 -8.14 -18.48
C MET A 201 -23.86 -7.97 -19.47
N GLY A 202 -22.61 -8.06 -19.03
CA GLY A 202 -21.45 -7.84 -19.89
C GLY A 202 -21.32 -6.40 -20.40
N LYS A 203 -21.95 -5.44 -19.72
CA LYS A 203 -21.87 -3.99 -20.00
C LYS A 203 -20.76 -3.31 -19.22
N ASP A 204 -19.80 -4.09 -18.76
CA ASP A 204 -18.68 -3.55 -17.97
C ASP A 204 -18.00 -2.39 -18.69
N ALA A 205 -17.71 -1.35 -17.92
CA ALA A 205 -16.80 -0.32 -18.39
C ALA A 205 -15.51 -0.97 -18.86
N LYS A 206 -14.91 -0.45 -19.94
CA LYS A 206 -13.65 -0.96 -20.48
C LYS A 206 -12.64 -1.20 -19.35
N ASP A 207 -12.14 -2.42 -19.24
CA ASP A 207 -11.14 -2.78 -18.24
C ASP A 207 -9.77 -2.18 -18.60
N TYR A 208 -9.42 -1.10 -17.93
CA TYR A 208 -8.12 -0.44 -18.09
C TYR A 208 -7.05 -0.94 -17.12
N SER A 209 -7.29 -2.01 -16.35
CA SER A 209 -6.33 -2.53 -15.37
C SER A 209 -4.98 -2.88 -15.98
N LEU A 210 -4.96 -3.42 -17.19
CA LEU A 210 -3.72 -3.70 -17.93
C LEU A 210 -2.95 -2.42 -18.26
N VAL A 211 -3.64 -1.33 -18.59
CA VAL A 211 -3.00 -0.02 -18.85
C VAL A 211 -2.41 0.52 -17.56
N VAL A 212 -3.16 0.47 -16.45
CA VAL A 212 -2.67 0.87 -15.12
C VAL A 212 -1.42 0.08 -14.74
N LYS A 213 -1.46 -1.25 -14.87
CA LYS A 213 -0.34 -2.13 -14.57
C LYS A 213 0.90 -1.78 -15.42
N ALA A 214 0.72 -1.67 -16.73
CA ALA A 214 1.81 -1.33 -17.65
C ALA A 214 2.39 0.07 -17.36
N TYR A 215 1.53 1.03 -17.01
CA TYR A 215 1.97 2.37 -16.60
C TYR A 215 2.81 2.32 -15.32
N LEU A 216 2.37 1.58 -14.29
CA LEU A 216 3.14 1.42 -13.05
C LEU A 216 4.51 0.77 -13.31
N ASP A 217 4.56 -0.26 -14.16
CA ASP A 217 5.80 -0.93 -14.53
C ASP A 217 6.77 0.01 -15.29
N TRP A 218 6.24 0.89 -16.13
CA TRP A 218 7.00 1.93 -16.80
C TRP A 218 7.47 3.02 -15.83
N ALA A 219 6.57 3.53 -14.98
CA ALA A 219 6.86 4.61 -14.06
C ALA A 219 7.93 4.23 -13.00
N ARG A 220 7.94 2.97 -12.53
CA ARG A 220 8.96 2.46 -11.60
C ARG A 220 10.40 2.52 -12.13
N LYS A 221 10.58 2.53 -13.43
CA LYS A 221 11.93 2.60 -14.05
C LYS A 221 12.56 3.98 -13.96
N ALA A 222 11.78 5.00 -13.64
CA ALA A 222 12.27 6.36 -13.49
C ALA A 222 13.24 6.50 -12.31
N LYS A 223 14.27 7.29 -12.53
CA LYS A 223 15.17 7.74 -11.46
C LYS A 223 14.75 9.13 -11.05
N THR A 224 14.19 9.27 -9.86
CA THR A 224 13.81 10.58 -9.32
C THR A 224 14.55 10.86 -8.00
N GLY A 225 14.63 12.10 -7.62
CA GLY A 225 15.21 12.60 -6.39
C GLY A 225 14.62 13.98 -6.08
N ILE A 226 15.02 14.58 -4.97
CA ILE A 226 14.61 15.94 -4.63
C ILE A 226 15.22 16.93 -5.63
N ASP A 227 14.41 17.90 -6.08
CA ASP A 227 14.95 19.01 -6.86
C ASP A 227 15.82 19.90 -5.97
N PRO A 228 17.09 20.18 -6.35
CA PRO A 228 17.96 21.01 -5.54
C PRO A 228 17.42 22.41 -5.24
N GLU A 229 16.60 22.96 -6.18
CA GLU A 229 16.00 24.29 -6.00
C GLU A 229 14.90 24.29 -4.90
N ASP A 230 14.23 23.15 -4.72
CA ASP A 230 13.17 22.99 -3.72
C ASP A 230 13.67 22.41 -2.37
N GLU A 231 14.93 22.01 -2.26
CA GLU A 231 15.45 21.27 -1.10
C GLU A 231 15.21 22.00 0.23
N SER A 232 15.49 23.29 0.31
CA SER A 232 15.28 24.09 1.52
C SER A 232 13.79 24.19 1.87
N ALA A 233 12.95 24.51 0.89
CA ALA A 233 11.50 24.63 1.07
C ALA A 233 10.86 23.31 1.50
N ILE A 234 11.33 22.19 0.96
CA ILE A 234 10.89 20.84 1.34
C ILE A 234 11.25 20.54 2.80
N LYS A 235 12.50 20.81 3.20
CA LYS A 235 12.94 20.61 4.59
C LYS A 235 12.10 21.42 5.58
N ASP A 236 11.88 22.68 5.28
CA ASP A 236 11.11 23.58 6.16
C ASP A 236 9.63 23.16 6.20
N ARG A 237 9.07 22.72 5.08
CA ARG A 237 7.68 22.25 5.02
C ARG A 237 7.44 20.99 5.86
N ILE A 238 8.36 20.02 5.79
CA ILE A 238 8.27 18.79 6.59
C ILE A 238 8.49 19.11 8.08
N LYS A 239 9.46 19.97 8.43
CA LYS A 239 9.67 20.41 9.82
C LYS A 239 8.43 21.07 10.41
N ASN A 240 7.83 22.02 9.68
CA ASN A 240 6.61 22.71 10.14
C ASN A 240 5.47 21.71 10.33
N PHE A 241 5.29 20.78 9.40
CA PHE A 241 4.28 19.73 9.55
C PHE A 241 4.46 18.91 10.82
N ILE A 242 5.70 18.55 11.16
CA ILE A 242 6.02 17.78 12.38
C ILE A 242 5.73 18.61 13.63
N LEU A 243 6.07 19.90 13.62
CA LEU A 243 5.82 20.80 14.75
C LEU A 243 4.33 21.10 14.95
N ASP A 244 3.57 21.18 13.85
CA ASP A 244 2.12 21.46 13.87
C ASP A 244 1.30 20.18 14.16
N THR A 245 1.88 19.01 13.97
CA THR A 245 1.20 17.74 14.26
C THR A 245 1.25 17.51 15.76
N ASP A 246 0.09 17.58 16.40
CA ASP A 246 -0.03 17.45 17.86
C ASP A 246 0.59 16.15 18.34
N ALA A 247 1.47 16.26 19.36
CA ALA A 247 2.24 15.16 19.93
C ALA A 247 1.36 14.03 20.53
N ASN A 248 0.05 14.24 20.60
CA ASN A 248 -0.92 13.38 21.24
C ASN A 248 -1.62 12.39 20.33
N ILE A 249 -1.13 12.17 19.11
CA ILE A 249 -1.62 11.05 18.29
C ILE A 249 -1.12 9.75 18.94
N GLU A 250 -1.81 9.30 19.98
CA GLU A 250 -1.57 8.00 20.59
C GLU A 250 -1.60 6.93 19.51
N GLY A 251 -0.44 6.32 19.26
CA GLY A 251 -0.36 5.16 18.41
C GLY A 251 0.40 5.30 17.11
N ILE A 252 0.82 6.50 16.71
CA ILE A 252 1.62 6.69 15.50
C ILE A 252 3.02 7.13 15.89
N SER A 253 4.01 6.37 15.44
CA SER A 253 5.42 6.73 15.60
C SER A 253 5.74 7.94 14.71
N TYR A 254 6.31 9.02 15.28
CA TYR A 254 6.78 10.18 14.53
C TYR A 254 7.71 9.81 13.39
N ARG A 255 8.61 8.85 13.63
CA ARG A 255 9.55 8.39 12.62
C ARG A 255 8.85 7.78 11.40
N SER A 256 7.70 7.11 11.59
CA SER A 256 6.92 6.58 10.46
C SER A 256 6.20 7.69 9.70
N LEU A 257 5.81 8.77 10.37
CA LEU A 257 5.12 9.91 9.78
C LEU A 257 6.01 10.66 8.78
N GLU A 258 7.20 11.06 9.19
CA GLU A 258 8.18 11.80 8.37
C GLU A 258 8.58 11.01 7.12
N PHE A 259 8.94 9.74 7.32
CA PHE A 259 9.30 8.87 6.21
C PHE A 259 8.11 8.57 5.28
N SER A 260 6.89 8.48 5.82
CA SER A 260 5.68 8.27 5.03
C SER A 260 5.45 9.42 4.05
N ILE A 261 5.57 10.68 4.50
CA ILE A 261 5.44 11.86 3.63
C ILE A 261 6.45 11.81 2.48
N LEU A 262 7.71 11.52 2.78
CA LEU A 262 8.75 11.47 1.77
C LEU A 262 8.52 10.33 0.76
N ARG A 263 8.04 9.17 1.21
CA ARG A 263 7.68 8.04 0.35
C ARG A 263 6.49 8.37 -0.55
N ILE A 264 5.46 9.05 -0.02
CA ILE A 264 4.30 9.47 -0.80
C ILE A 264 4.73 10.47 -1.87
N ALA A 265 5.51 11.49 -1.50
CA ALA A 265 6.03 12.48 -2.45
C ALA A 265 6.91 11.84 -3.53
N TYR A 266 7.73 10.86 -3.17
CA TYR A 266 8.50 10.06 -4.12
C TYR A 266 7.60 9.29 -5.10
N ALA A 267 6.53 8.66 -4.60
CA ALA A 267 5.58 7.94 -5.43
C ALA A 267 4.86 8.87 -6.41
N LEU A 268 4.46 10.06 -5.97
CA LEU A 268 3.87 11.10 -6.82
C LEU A 268 4.83 11.51 -7.94
N ALA A 269 6.07 11.83 -7.59
CA ALA A 269 7.08 12.22 -8.57
C ALA A 269 7.40 11.09 -9.57
N LEU A 270 7.36 9.82 -9.14
CA LEU A 270 7.47 8.67 -10.06
C LEU A 270 6.30 8.60 -11.04
N LEU A 271 5.06 8.81 -10.57
CA LEU A 271 3.89 8.82 -11.44
C LEU A 271 3.98 9.95 -12.47
N GLU A 272 4.43 11.12 -12.07
CA GLU A 272 4.55 12.29 -12.93
C GLU A 272 5.85 12.32 -13.75
N GLN A 273 6.78 11.36 -13.52
CA GLN A 273 8.09 11.30 -14.20
C GLN A 273 8.92 12.57 -14.00
N THR A 274 8.84 13.16 -12.81
CA THR A 274 9.54 14.41 -12.45
C THR A 274 10.46 14.20 -11.25
N LYS A 275 11.19 15.25 -10.85
CA LYS A 275 11.84 15.32 -9.55
C LYS A 275 10.79 15.59 -8.45
N ILE A 276 11.17 15.34 -7.19
CA ILE A 276 10.35 15.68 -6.05
C ILE A 276 10.42 17.19 -5.84
N HIS A 277 9.29 17.88 -6.03
CA HIS A 277 9.11 19.30 -5.80
C HIS A 277 8.30 19.53 -4.52
N LYS A 278 8.25 20.80 -4.05
CA LYS A 278 7.49 21.18 -2.86
C LYS A 278 6.00 20.81 -2.94
N ASN A 279 5.37 20.94 -4.11
CA ASN A 279 3.98 20.57 -4.32
C ASN A 279 3.70 19.08 -4.05
N HIS A 280 4.65 18.17 -4.33
CA HIS A 280 4.51 16.75 -3.99
C HIS A 280 4.50 16.54 -2.47
N ILE A 281 5.27 17.33 -1.73
CA ILE A 281 5.27 17.29 -0.26
C ILE A 281 3.93 17.82 0.28
N ASP A 282 3.43 18.94 -0.25
CA ASP A 282 2.14 19.50 0.16
C ASP A 282 1.00 18.49 -0.07
N LEU A 283 0.95 17.87 -1.25
CA LEU A 283 -0.04 16.83 -1.55
C LEU A 283 0.14 15.57 -0.70
N ALA A 284 1.38 15.17 -0.41
CA ALA A 284 1.66 14.04 0.47
C ALA A 284 1.17 14.28 1.90
N ILE A 285 1.34 15.51 2.43
CA ILE A 285 0.83 15.93 3.73
C ILE A 285 -0.70 15.94 3.74
N GLU A 286 -1.33 16.46 2.68
CA GLU A 286 -2.79 16.49 2.55
C GLU A 286 -3.37 15.07 2.56
N LEU A 287 -2.84 14.16 1.75
CA LEU A 287 -3.24 12.77 1.71
C LEU A 287 -3.05 12.09 3.08
N LYS A 288 -1.90 12.31 3.71
CA LYS A 288 -1.61 11.72 5.03
C LYS A 288 -2.57 12.23 6.10
N ASN A 289 -2.83 13.54 6.14
CA ASN A 289 -3.77 14.16 7.07
C ASN A 289 -5.19 13.62 6.87
N SER A 290 -5.64 13.48 5.63
CA SER A 290 -6.96 12.92 5.32
C SER A 290 -7.09 11.49 5.89
N VAL A 291 -6.10 10.62 5.64
CA VAL A 291 -6.09 9.25 6.14
C VAL A 291 -6.06 9.19 7.67
N LEU A 292 -5.22 10.01 8.30
CA LEU A 292 -5.10 10.06 9.76
C LEU A 292 -6.37 10.59 10.42
N LYS A 293 -6.97 11.63 9.88
CA LYS A 293 -8.21 12.23 10.41
C LYS A 293 -9.36 11.23 10.37
N ASP A 294 -9.52 10.50 9.27
CA ASP A 294 -10.55 9.47 9.14
C ASP A 294 -10.30 8.31 10.10
N PHE A 295 -9.04 7.95 10.31
CA PHE A 295 -8.66 6.84 11.19
C PHE A 295 -8.78 7.21 12.67
N LEU A 296 -8.28 8.39 13.07
CA LEU A 296 -8.23 8.86 14.47
C LEU A 296 -9.55 9.46 14.94
N GLY A 297 -10.31 10.11 14.07
CA GLY A 297 -11.64 10.67 14.39
C GLY A 297 -12.66 9.65 14.87
N THR A 298 -12.25 8.39 14.98
CA THR A 298 -13.07 7.24 15.38
C THR A 298 -12.52 6.48 16.60
N VAL A 299 -11.46 7.00 17.22
CA VAL A 299 -10.85 6.42 18.44
C VAL A 299 -11.37 7.12 19.72
N ASN A 300 -12.36 8.04 19.57
CA ASN A 300 -13.09 8.63 20.72
C ASN A 300 -14.34 7.83 21.06
#